data_71f23eeee83eee97bb2093a97f32a04d
#
_entry.id   71f23eeee83eee97bb2093a97f32a04d
#
_cell.length_a   1.000
_cell.length_b   1.000
_cell.length_c   1.000
_cell.angle_alpha   90.00
_cell.angle_beta   90.00
_cell.angle_gamma   90.00
#
_symmetry.space_group_name_H-M   'P 1'
#
loop_
_entity.id
_entity.type
_entity.pdbx_description
1 polymer ?
#
loop_
_entity_poly.entity_id
_entity_poly.type
_entity_poly.pdbx_seq_one_letter_code
_entity_poly.pdbx_strand_id
1 'polypeptide(L)'
;MPSARRRVIDFHTHPYCPGDLSPATLDFVRSISPAIRDHGDRLADPRYVAELLRAEGVERAVVLPEHCPATSGNVRTETVIELCRAVPDFFLPFASVDPNTDPDPAGLLRRYIDEGPVYGLKLYPSYQYFYPNERRVYPLYEVCVEHRLPVLLHIGTSVIPGTRLKYCDPVHLDDVAVDFPDLVIVMAHGGRGWWYDACATLASLHENVYIDVTGLVPSKLLDHFPDLERLADKVVFGSDWPAMPKSVAHNIERIASLGLSPDALDRIFYRNASRILGLEA
;
A
#
# COMPACT_ATOMS: atom_id res chain seq x y z
N MET A 1 10.78 -10.36 31.44
CA MET A 1 9.73 -9.35 31.27
C MET A 1 8.98 -9.69 29.97
N PRO A 2 7.66 -9.78 29.95
CA PRO A 2 6.98 -9.92 28.65
C PRO A 2 7.37 -8.73 27.79
N SER A 3 7.89 -9.00 26.61
CA SER A 3 8.19 -7.96 25.59
C SER A 3 6.90 -7.15 25.38
N ALA A 4 6.95 -5.84 25.55
CA ALA A 4 5.83 -4.98 25.20
C ALA A 4 5.39 -5.34 23.79
N ARG A 5 4.07 -5.57 23.59
CA ARG A 5 3.53 -5.94 22.28
C ARG A 5 3.92 -4.84 21.29
N ARG A 6 4.59 -5.21 20.19
CA ARG A 6 5.00 -4.27 19.14
C ARG A 6 3.76 -3.61 18.53
N ARG A 7 3.81 -2.29 18.37
CA ARG A 7 2.80 -1.56 17.61
C ARG A 7 3.04 -1.79 16.12
N VAL A 8 1.98 -2.02 15.36
CA VAL A 8 2.06 -2.27 13.91
C VAL A 8 0.94 -1.53 13.19
N ILE A 9 1.29 -0.70 12.22
CA ILE A 9 0.38 -0.18 11.22
C ILE A 9 0.65 -0.97 9.93
N ASP A 10 -0.36 -1.68 9.45
CA ASP A 10 -0.30 -2.32 8.14
C ASP A 10 -0.65 -1.29 7.06
N PHE A 11 0.37 -0.85 6.32
CA PHE A 11 0.23 0.24 5.34
C PHE A 11 -0.39 -0.21 4.01
N HIS A 12 -0.70 -1.52 3.86
CA HIS A 12 -1.14 -2.07 2.58
C HIS A 12 -2.04 -3.29 2.76
N THR A 13 -3.34 -3.05 2.79
CA THR A 13 -4.34 -4.12 2.78
C THR A 13 -5.43 -3.84 1.74
N HIS A 14 -6.13 -4.88 1.30
CA HIS A 14 -7.27 -4.78 0.38
C HIS A 14 -8.54 -5.33 1.02
N PRO A 15 -9.73 -4.79 0.69
CA PRO A 15 -10.97 -5.43 1.09
C PRO A 15 -11.22 -6.69 0.26
N TYR A 16 -11.91 -7.67 0.80
CA TYR A 16 -12.34 -8.82 0.03
C TYR A 16 -13.70 -8.55 -0.62
N CYS A 17 -13.67 -8.06 -1.85
CA CYS A 17 -14.85 -7.73 -2.68
C CYS A 17 -14.87 -8.62 -3.93
N PRO A 18 -15.21 -9.92 -3.81
CA PRO A 18 -15.06 -10.89 -4.92
C PRO A 18 -15.90 -10.54 -6.15
N GLY A 19 -17.01 -9.80 -5.98
CA GLY A 19 -17.87 -9.35 -7.09
C GLY A 19 -17.26 -8.23 -7.94
N ASP A 20 -16.26 -7.52 -7.41
CA ASP A 20 -15.63 -6.37 -8.05
C ASP A 20 -14.27 -6.73 -8.68
N LEU A 21 -13.74 -7.94 -8.43
CA LEU A 21 -12.50 -8.42 -9.01
C LEU A 21 -12.74 -9.07 -10.39
N SER A 22 -11.75 -8.96 -11.27
CA SER A 22 -11.76 -9.74 -12.50
C SER A 22 -11.68 -11.25 -12.19
N PRO A 23 -12.26 -12.14 -13.03
CA PRO A 23 -12.21 -13.57 -12.76
C PRO A 23 -10.79 -14.10 -12.54
N ALA A 24 -9.82 -13.65 -13.34
CA ALA A 24 -8.43 -14.07 -13.22
C ALA A 24 -7.79 -13.61 -11.89
N THR A 25 -8.10 -12.40 -11.44
CA THR A 25 -7.64 -11.88 -10.15
C THR A 25 -8.28 -12.66 -9.00
N LEU A 26 -9.58 -12.89 -9.06
CA LEU A 26 -10.30 -13.64 -8.04
C LEU A 26 -9.77 -15.08 -7.90
N ASP A 27 -9.55 -15.76 -9.00
CA ASP A 27 -8.99 -17.13 -9.02
C ASP A 27 -7.58 -17.12 -8.43
N PHE A 28 -6.74 -16.13 -8.81
CA PHE A 28 -5.40 -15.99 -8.27
C PHE A 28 -5.41 -15.79 -6.75
N VAL A 29 -6.14 -14.78 -6.23
CA VAL A 29 -6.14 -14.49 -4.79
C VAL A 29 -6.71 -15.65 -3.97
N ARG A 30 -7.73 -16.35 -4.48
CA ARG A 30 -8.27 -17.56 -3.85
C ARG A 30 -7.25 -18.70 -3.80
N SER A 31 -6.44 -18.84 -4.83
CA SER A 31 -5.44 -19.91 -4.92
C SER A 31 -4.31 -19.78 -3.90
N ILE A 32 -3.93 -18.53 -3.56
CA ILE A 32 -2.77 -18.27 -2.69
C ILE A 32 -3.14 -17.94 -1.25
N SER A 33 -4.36 -17.45 -0.98
CA SER A 33 -4.75 -16.89 0.31
C SER A 33 -5.30 -17.93 1.29
N PRO A 34 -4.61 -18.24 2.39
CA PRO A 34 -5.18 -18.98 3.50
C PRO A 34 -6.38 -18.24 4.13
N ALA A 35 -6.31 -16.91 4.27
CA ALA A 35 -7.37 -16.12 4.87
C ALA A 35 -8.69 -16.29 4.10
N ILE A 36 -8.65 -16.21 2.77
CA ILE A 36 -9.85 -16.42 1.93
C ILE A 36 -10.35 -17.86 2.04
N ARG A 37 -9.46 -18.84 2.00
CA ARG A 37 -9.84 -20.26 2.12
C ARG A 37 -10.48 -20.58 3.46
N ASP A 38 -9.94 -20.04 4.56
CA ASP A 38 -10.30 -20.43 5.92
C ASP A 38 -11.51 -19.62 6.45
N HIS A 39 -11.74 -18.41 5.92
CA HIS A 39 -12.78 -17.49 6.40
C HIS A 39 -13.87 -17.18 5.38
N GLY A 40 -13.61 -17.33 4.07
CA GLY A 40 -14.59 -17.19 3.00
C GLY A 40 -15.37 -15.87 3.04
N ASP A 41 -16.70 -15.95 2.93
CA ASP A 41 -17.58 -14.78 2.87
C ASP A 41 -17.60 -13.94 4.16
N ARG A 42 -17.10 -14.47 5.30
CA ARG A 42 -16.95 -13.69 6.53
C ARG A 42 -16.01 -12.49 6.38
N LEU A 43 -15.11 -12.53 5.40
CA LEU A 43 -14.21 -11.42 5.08
C LEU A 43 -14.93 -10.21 4.46
N ALA A 44 -16.20 -10.33 4.13
CA ALA A 44 -17.04 -9.19 3.75
C ALA A 44 -17.49 -8.35 4.96
N ASP A 45 -17.41 -8.88 6.20
CA ASP A 45 -17.71 -8.12 7.41
C ASP A 45 -16.45 -7.38 7.91
N PRO A 46 -16.40 -6.05 7.84
CA PRO A 46 -15.23 -5.28 8.27
C PRO A 46 -14.94 -5.40 9.76
N ARG A 47 -15.96 -5.63 10.62
CA ARG A 47 -15.74 -5.85 12.05
C ARG A 47 -15.00 -7.16 12.31
N TYR A 48 -15.42 -8.21 11.61
CA TYR A 48 -14.74 -9.50 11.68
C TYR A 48 -13.31 -9.41 11.19
N VAL A 49 -13.07 -8.71 10.08
CA VAL A 49 -11.70 -8.49 9.54
C VAL A 49 -10.83 -7.71 10.53
N ALA A 50 -11.37 -6.66 11.16
CA ALA A 50 -10.63 -5.90 12.16
C ALA A 50 -10.24 -6.76 13.37
N GLU A 51 -11.14 -7.63 13.86
CA GLU A 51 -10.84 -8.57 14.96
C GLU A 51 -9.74 -9.55 14.54
N LEU A 52 -9.81 -10.11 13.34
CA LEU A 52 -8.83 -11.03 12.79
C LEU A 52 -7.44 -10.38 12.72
N LEU A 53 -7.34 -9.20 12.11
CA LEU A 53 -6.06 -8.48 11.97
C LEU A 53 -5.49 -8.00 13.31
N ARG A 54 -6.35 -7.58 14.26
CA ARG A 54 -5.93 -7.28 15.63
C ARG A 54 -5.35 -8.50 16.35
N ALA A 55 -5.96 -9.67 16.16
CA ALA A 55 -5.43 -10.92 16.70
C ALA A 55 -4.06 -11.26 16.11
N GLU A 56 -3.81 -10.90 14.86
CA GLU A 56 -2.52 -11.05 14.17
C GLU A 56 -1.48 -9.95 14.54
N GLY A 57 -1.83 -9.00 15.38
CA GLY A 57 -0.89 -8.00 15.91
C GLY A 57 -0.98 -6.62 15.27
N VAL A 58 -1.90 -6.40 14.33
CA VAL A 58 -2.11 -5.11 13.68
C VAL A 58 -2.89 -4.17 14.62
N GLU A 59 -2.44 -2.93 14.74
CA GLU A 59 -3.11 -1.87 15.50
C GLU A 59 -4.04 -1.03 14.61
N ARG A 60 -3.60 -0.72 13.38
CA ARG A 60 -4.37 -0.03 12.34
C ARG A 60 -4.00 -0.57 10.97
N ALA A 61 -4.91 -0.50 10.02
CA ALA A 61 -4.70 -0.98 8.65
C ALA A 61 -5.16 0.06 7.62
N VAL A 62 -4.28 0.39 6.68
CA VAL A 62 -4.65 1.12 5.47
C VAL A 62 -5.40 0.18 4.54
N VAL A 63 -6.57 0.61 4.05
CA VAL A 63 -7.39 -0.16 3.11
C VAL A 63 -7.39 0.53 1.74
N LEU A 64 -6.95 -0.22 0.75
CA LEU A 64 -6.71 0.27 -0.60
C LEU A 64 -7.84 -0.14 -1.55
N PRO A 65 -8.47 0.81 -2.27
CA PRO A 65 -9.30 0.50 -3.42
C PRO A 65 -8.44 -0.10 -4.54
N GLU A 66 -9.07 -0.85 -5.44
CA GLU A 66 -8.40 -1.38 -6.64
C GLU A 66 -9.21 -0.98 -7.89
N HIS A 67 -9.19 0.32 -8.22
CA HIS A 67 -9.88 0.88 -9.37
C HIS A 67 -9.06 0.69 -10.65
N CYS A 68 -9.06 -0.55 -11.15
CA CYS A 68 -8.27 -1.01 -12.30
C CYS A 68 -9.13 -1.80 -13.30
N PRO A 69 -10.17 -1.19 -13.90
CA PRO A 69 -11.14 -1.90 -14.74
C PRO A 69 -10.53 -2.57 -15.97
N ALA A 70 -9.37 -2.12 -16.42
CA ALA A 70 -8.66 -2.71 -17.57
C ALA A 70 -7.95 -4.03 -17.23
N THR A 71 -7.76 -4.37 -15.93
CA THR A 71 -6.94 -5.51 -15.49
C THR A 71 -7.56 -6.29 -14.34
N SER A 72 -7.31 -5.86 -13.10
CA SER A 72 -7.60 -6.64 -11.89
C SER A 72 -9.03 -6.54 -11.39
N GLY A 73 -9.75 -5.48 -11.72
CA GLY A 73 -11.12 -5.28 -11.25
C GLY A 73 -11.45 -3.84 -10.92
N ASN A 74 -12.56 -3.63 -10.23
CA ASN A 74 -13.07 -2.30 -9.96
C ASN A 74 -13.59 -2.15 -8.51
N VAL A 75 -12.72 -2.42 -7.54
CA VAL A 75 -13.02 -2.12 -6.13
C VAL A 75 -12.90 -0.61 -5.92
N ARG A 76 -14.04 0.06 -5.82
CA ARG A 76 -14.13 1.52 -5.83
C ARG A 76 -13.83 2.14 -4.48
N THR A 77 -13.43 3.42 -4.50
CA THR A 77 -13.15 4.23 -3.30
C THR A 77 -14.38 4.31 -2.39
N GLU A 78 -15.58 4.50 -2.95
CA GLU A 78 -16.84 4.58 -2.19
C GLU A 78 -17.07 3.31 -1.36
N THR A 79 -16.83 2.13 -1.96
CA THR A 79 -16.92 0.83 -1.27
C THR A 79 -15.96 0.76 -0.09
N VAL A 80 -14.70 1.19 -0.28
CA VAL A 80 -13.68 1.18 0.77
C VAL A 80 -14.03 2.14 1.91
N ILE A 81 -14.46 3.37 1.59
CA ILE A 81 -14.87 4.35 2.60
C ILE A 81 -16.04 3.79 3.43
N GLU A 82 -17.05 3.18 2.79
CA GLU A 82 -18.19 2.60 3.48
C GLU A 82 -17.77 1.45 4.42
N LEU A 83 -16.94 0.53 3.96
CA LEU A 83 -16.41 -0.56 4.79
C LEU A 83 -15.63 -0.02 6.00
N CYS A 84 -14.77 0.96 5.79
CA CYS A 84 -13.93 1.53 6.84
C CYS A 84 -14.75 2.29 7.91
N ARG A 85 -15.89 2.88 7.55
CA ARG A 85 -16.81 3.54 8.51
C ARG A 85 -17.33 2.59 9.60
N ALA A 86 -17.36 1.30 9.36
CA ALA A 86 -17.81 0.32 10.35
C ALA A 86 -16.84 0.15 11.53
N VAL A 87 -15.53 0.44 11.33
CA VAL A 87 -14.47 0.36 12.35
C VAL A 87 -13.46 1.52 12.13
N PRO A 88 -13.87 2.78 12.35
CA PRO A 88 -13.08 3.97 11.99
C PRO A 88 -11.78 4.11 12.80
N ASP A 89 -11.73 3.52 13.98
CA ASP A 89 -10.51 3.54 14.83
C ASP A 89 -9.44 2.55 14.37
N PHE A 90 -9.77 1.69 13.40
CA PHE A 90 -8.87 0.65 12.91
C PHE A 90 -8.52 0.81 11.44
N PHE A 91 -9.51 1.07 10.58
CA PHE A 91 -9.31 1.18 9.15
C PHE A 91 -9.07 2.62 8.70
N LEU A 92 -8.09 2.78 7.83
CA LEU A 92 -7.65 4.04 7.25
C LEU A 92 -7.85 3.97 5.71
N PRO A 93 -9.00 4.43 5.20
CA PRO A 93 -9.29 4.31 3.76
C PRO A 93 -8.38 5.21 2.93
N PHE A 94 -7.83 4.65 1.84
CA PHE A 94 -7.26 5.42 0.75
C PHE A 94 -8.30 5.63 -0.34
N ALA A 95 -8.08 6.62 -1.19
CA ALA A 95 -8.78 6.76 -2.46
C ALA A 95 -7.99 6.10 -3.60
N SER A 96 -8.66 5.77 -4.69
CA SER A 96 -8.05 5.42 -5.98
C SER A 96 -8.89 5.99 -7.11
N VAL A 97 -8.22 6.49 -8.14
CA VAL A 97 -8.81 6.99 -9.37
C VAL A 97 -8.02 6.45 -10.56
N ASP A 98 -8.63 6.38 -11.73
CA ASP A 98 -7.94 5.94 -12.94
C ASP A 98 -7.70 7.13 -13.88
N PRO A 99 -6.43 7.57 -14.07
CA PRO A 99 -6.11 8.70 -14.93
C PRO A 99 -6.51 8.53 -16.40
N ASN A 100 -6.85 7.30 -16.83
CA ASN A 100 -7.27 7.01 -18.20
C ASN A 100 -8.78 6.96 -18.40
N THR A 101 -9.53 6.52 -17.41
CA THR A 101 -10.96 6.23 -17.55
C THR A 101 -11.86 7.20 -16.81
N ASP A 102 -11.39 7.83 -15.73
CA ASP A 102 -12.16 8.85 -15.05
C ASP A 102 -12.11 10.18 -15.82
N PRO A 103 -13.26 10.83 -16.08
CA PRO A 103 -13.30 12.07 -16.86
C PRO A 103 -12.57 13.25 -16.20
N ASP A 104 -12.59 13.33 -14.88
CA ASP A 104 -11.89 14.32 -14.06
C ASP A 104 -11.34 13.64 -12.80
N PRO A 105 -10.17 12.98 -12.90
CA PRO A 105 -9.60 12.23 -11.77
C PRO A 105 -9.28 13.12 -10.55
N ALA A 106 -8.82 14.35 -10.78
CA ALA A 106 -8.48 15.27 -9.69
C ALA A 106 -9.73 15.81 -8.97
N GLY A 107 -10.77 16.17 -9.72
CA GLY A 107 -12.06 16.55 -9.15
C GLY A 107 -12.74 15.40 -8.42
N LEU A 108 -12.59 14.17 -8.93
CA LEU A 108 -13.08 12.97 -8.26
C LEU A 108 -12.36 12.71 -6.94
N LEU A 109 -11.03 12.87 -6.89
CA LEU A 109 -10.26 12.75 -5.66
C LEU A 109 -10.67 13.80 -4.61
N ARG A 110 -10.85 15.07 -5.02
CA ARG A 110 -11.35 16.14 -4.12
C ARG A 110 -12.71 15.78 -3.55
N ARG A 111 -13.62 15.28 -4.37
CA ARG A 111 -14.95 14.83 -3.89
C ARG A 111 -14.82 13.74 -2.83
N TYR A 112 -13.96 12.73 -3.02
CA TYR A 112 -13.75 11.69 -2.01
C TYR A 112 -13.21 12.24 -0.68
N ILE A 113 -12.31 13.23 -0.75
CA ILE A 113 -11.78 13.91 0.43
C ILE A 113 -12.89 14.69 1.17
N ASP A 114 -13.78 15.36 0.43
CA ASP A 114 -14.90 16.12 1.01
C ASP A 114 -15.98 15.21 1.63
N GLU A 115 -16.21 14.02 1.04
CA GLU A 115 -17.27 13.10 1.45
C GLU A 115 -16.89 12.18 2.63
N GLY A 116 -15.59 12.04 2.92
CA GLY A 116 -15.18 11.14 4.00
C GLY A 116 -13.70 11.22 4.37
N PRO A 117 -13.30 10.50 5.42
CA PRO A 117 -11.90 10.43 5.76
C PRO A 117 -11.15 9.68 4.67
N VAL A 118 -10.20 10.35 4.02
CA VAL A 118 -9.25 9.76 3.07
C VAL A 118 -7.85 10.03 3.61
N TYR A 119 -7.04 8.97 3.77
CA TYR A 119 -5.70 9.04 4.35
C TYR A 119 -4.57 8.98 3.31
N GLY A 120 -4.90 8.86 2.03
CA GLY A 120 -3.95 8.85 0.93
C GLY A 120 -4.58 8.47 -0.40
N LEU A 121 -3.77 8.52 -1.45
CA LEU A 121 -4.12 8.12 -2.80
C LEU A 121 -3.36 6.85 -3.19
N LYS A 122 -4.05 5.84 -3.69
CA LYS A 122 -3.46 4.65 -4.31
C LYS A 122 -3.57 4.73 -5.82
N LEU A 123 -2.44 4.55 -6.51
CA LEU A 123 -2.36 4.49 -7.98
C LEU A 123 -1.66 3.21 -8.43
N TYR A 124 -2.04 2.74 -9.62
CA TYR A 124 -1.59 1.47 -10.19
C TYR A 124 -1.04 1.65 -11.62
N PRO A 125 0.14 2.25 -11.79
CA PRO A 125 0.67 2.58 -13.12
C PRO A 125 0.64 1.42 -14.12
N SER A 126 1.08 0.22 -13.70
CA SER A 126 1.11 -0.97 -14.56
C SER A 126 -0.26 -1.58 -14.88
N TYR A 127 -1.28 -1.30 -14.07
CA TYR A 127 -2.64 -1.80 -14.22
C TYR A 127 -3.53 -0.82 -14.98
N GLN A 128 -3.29 0.47 -14.75
CA GLN A 128 -4.02 1.60 -15.33
C GLN A 128 -3.33 2.19 -16.57
N TYR A 129 -2.14 1.70 -16.94
CA TYR A 129 -1.37 2.03 -18.14
C TYR A 129 -0.97 3.50 -18.30
N PHE A 130 -0.32 4.07 -17.29
CA PHE A 130 0.25 5.41 -17.34
C PHE A 130 1.65 5.44 -16.72
N TYR A 131 2.49 6.40 -17.15
CA TYR A 131 3.75 6.66 -16.46
C TYR A 131 3.51 7.66 -15.32
N PRO A 132 4.10 7.44 -14.12
CA PRO A 132 3.92 8.35 -12.97
C PRO A 132 4.24 9.82 -13.27
N ASN A 133 5.19 10.10 -14.13
CA ASN A 133 5.62 11.45 -14.52
C ASN A 133 4.85 12.06 -15.73
N GLU A 134 3.76 11.45 -16.17
CA GLU A 134 2.91 12.06 -17.20
C GLU A 134 2.23 13.32 -16.66
N ARG A 135 2.33 14.45 -17.38
CA ARG A 135 1.77 15.74 -16.94
C ARG A 135 0.27 15.71 -16.62
N ARG A 136 -0.49 14.83 -17.21
CA ARG A 136 -1.94 14.65 -16.93
C ARG A 136 -2.21 14.00 -15.55
N VAL A 137 -1.20 13.39 -14.94
CA VAL A 137 -1.28 12.81 -13.57
C VAL A 137 -0.97 13.86 -12.51
N TYR A 138 -0.21 14.89 -12.85
CA TYR A 138 0.24 15.94 -11.92
C TYR A 138 -0.88 16.63 -11.12
N PRO A 139 -2.08 16.92 -11.70
CA PRO A 139 -3.18 17.46 -10.92
C PRO A 139 -3.61 16.59 -9.73
N LEU A 140 -3.39 15.27 -9.77
CA LEU A 140 -3.62 14.39 -8.62
C LEU A 140 -2.58 14.63 -7.51
N TYR A 141 -1.32 14.82 -7.89
CA TYR A 141 -0.25 15.13 -6.95
C TYR A 141 -0.43 16.50 -6.29
N GLU A 142 -0.90 17.49 -7.06
CA GLU A 142 -1.27 18.81 -6.53
C GLU A 142 -2.36 18.70 -5.45
N VAL A 143 -3.40 17.90 -5.69
CA VAL A 143 -4.44 17.63 -4.68
C VAL A 143 -3.86 16.93 -3.45
N CYS A 144 -2.97 15.94 -3.64
CA CYS A 144 -2.33 15.25 -2.53
C CYS A 144 -1.48 16.21 -1.67
N VAL A 145 -0.70 17.09 -2.28
CA VAL A 145 0.10 18.11 -1.58
C VAL A 145 -0.81 19.08 -0.80
N GLU A 146 -1.86 19.62 -1.45
CA GLU A 146 -2.82 20.53 -0.84
C GLU A 146 -3.45 19.94 0.44
N HIS A 147 -3.79 18.67 0.42
CA HIS A 147 -4.44 17.96 1.52
C HIS A 147 -3.46 17.17 2.40
N ARG A 148 -2.15 17.23 2.16
CA ARG A 148 -1.09 16.49 2.87
C ARG A 148 -1.33 14.97 2.86
N LEU A 149 -1.80 14.46 1.75
CA LEU A 149 -2.03 13.04 1.54
C LEU A 149 -0.81 12.37 0.89
N PRO A 150 -0.35 11.22 1.37
CA PRO A 150 0.64 10.42 0.66
C PRO A 150 0.05 9.80 -0.61
N VAL A 151 0.90 9.57 -1.59
CA VAL A 151 0.56 8.74 -2.75
C VAL A 151 1.31 7.41 -2.66
N LEU A 152 0.58 6.30 -2.69
CA LEU A 152 1.12 4.93 -2.75
C LEU A 152 0.98 4.41 -4.18
N LEU A 153 2.10 4.21 -4.87
CA LEU A 153 2.12 3.71 -6.24
C LEU A 153 2.55 2.24 -6.28
N HIS A 154 1.86 1.44 -7.09
CA HIS A 154 2.31 0.09 -7.40
C HIS A 154 3.58 0.14 -8.23
N ILE A 155 4.73 -0.25 -7.68
CA ILE A 155 6.05 -0.22 -8.31
C ILE A 155 6.67 -1.61 -8.26
N GLY A 156 7.12 -2.10 -9.41
CA GLY A 156 7.64 -3.45 -9.55
C GLY A 156 6.69 -4.39 -10.29
N THR A 157 7.08 -5.65 -10.37
CA THR A 157 6.33 -6.65 -11.13
C THR A 157 4.99 -6.99 -10.47
N SER A 158 4.03 -7.37 -11.30
CA SER A 158 2.76 -7.95 -10.88
C SER A 158 2.55 -9.33 -11.52
N VAL A 159 1.76 -10.16 -10.84
CA VAL A 159 1.32 -11.46 -11.33
C VAL A 159 -0.07 -11.41 -11.97
N ILE A 160 -0.75 -10.26 -11.89
CA ILE A 160 -2.09 -10.06 -12.45
C ILE A 160 -2.00 -9.97 -13.98
N PRO A 161 -2.80 -10.75 -14.72
CA PRO A 161 -2.82 -10.71 -16.17
C PRO A 161 -3.15 -9.34 -16.74
N GLY A 162 -2.51 -8.96 -17.83
CA GLY A 162 -2.72 -7.69 -18.51
C GLY A 162 -1.85 -6.54 -18.01
N THR A 163 -1.19 -6.66 -16.85
CA THR A 163 -0.27 -5.61 -16.36
C THR A 163 0.93 -5.43 -17.27
N ARG A 164 1.49 -4.20 -17.32
CA ARG A 164 2.60 -3.86 -18.21
C ARG A 164 3.77 -3.28 -17.44
N LEU A 165 4.90 -4.02 -17.40
CA LEU A 165 6.10 -3.70 -16.63
C LEU A 165 6.69 -2.32 -16.94
N LYS A 166 6.59 -1.83 -18.17
CA LYS A 166 7.13 -0.53 -18.55
C LYS A 166 6.62 0.65 -17.71
N TYR A 167 5.45 0.51 -17.09
CA TYR A 167 4.87 1.55 -16.25
C TYR A 167 5.25 1.42 -14.76
N CYS A 168 5.91 0.32 -14.37
CA CYS A 168 6.31 0.10 -12.97
C CYS A 168 7.76 0.48 -12.66
N ASP A 169 8.50 1.04 -13.64
CA ASP A 169 9.89 1.46 -13.43
C ASP A 169 9.91 2.66 -12.46
N PRO A 170 10.58 2.54 -11.31
CA PRO A 170 10.64 3.60 -10.32
C PRO A 170 11.36 4.86 -10.80
N VAL A 171 12.18 4.79 -11.87
CA VAL A 171 12.90 5.96 -12.40
C VAL A 171 11.97 7.13 -12.74
N HIS A 172 10.72 6.83 -13.14
CA HIS A 172 9.72 7.87 -13.41
C HIS A 172 9.27 8.64 -12.16
N LEU A 173 9.56 8.12 -10.96
CA LEU A 173 9.25 8.82 -9.71
C LEU A 173 10.33 9.82 -9.32
N ASP A 174 11.53 9.77 -9.92
CA ASP A 174 12.56 10.78 -9.74
C ASP A 174 12.04 12.18 -10.15
N ASP A 175 11.47 12.28 -11.36
CA ASP A 175 10.84 13.52 -11.84
C ASP A 175 9.73 14.01 -10.89
N VAL A 176 8.88 13.10 -10.42
CA VAL A 176 7.77 13.44 -9.52
C VAL A 176 8.28 13.92 -8.16
N ALA A 177 9.32 13.27 -7.61
CA ALA A 177 9.89 13.63 -6.32
C ALA A 177 10.56 15.03 -6.36
N VAL A 178 11.18 15.37 -7.49
CA VAL A 178 11.79 16.70 -7.73
C VAL A 178 10.73 17.77 -7.96
N ASP A 179 9.72 17.48 -8.79
CA ASP A 179 8.66 18.44 -9.14
C ASP A 179 7.71 18.72 -7.95
N PHE A 180 7.56 17.75 -7.02
CA PHE A 180 6.67 17.82 -5.85
C PHE A 180 7.41 17.46 -4.54
N PRO A 181 8.32 18.31 -4.04
CA PRO A 181 9.14 17.99 -2.86
C PRO A 181 8.31 17.83 -1.56
N ASP A 182 7.10 18.40 -1.50
CA ASP A 182 6.19 18.27 -0.37
C ASP A 182 5.25 17.04 -0.47
N LEU A 183 5.27 16.30 -1.59
CA LEU A 183 4.47 15.11 -1.78
C LEU A 183 5.16 13.90 -1.17
N VAL A 184 4.53 13.22 -0.22
CA VAL A 184 5.02 11.92 0.25
C VAL A 184 4.68 10.84 -0.78
N ILE A 185 5.72 10.20 -1.33
CA ILE A 185 5.64 9.14 -2.33
C ILE A 185 6.04 7.81 -1.68
N VAL A 186 5.17 6.80 -1.75
CA VAL A 186 5.44 5.46 -1.23
C VAL A 186 5.45 4.46 -2.38
N MET A 187 6.58 3.77 -2.56
CA MET A 187 6.76 2.75 -3.59
C MET A 187 6.33 1.39 -3.06
N ALA A 188 5.09 0.97 -3.41
CA ALA A 188 4.59 -0.35 -3.03
C ALA A 188 5.44 -1.46 -3.65
N HIS A 189 5.66 -2.52 -2.88
CA HIS A 189 6.44 -3.70 -3.25
C HIS A 189 7.95 -3.44 -3.45
N GLY A 190 8.44 -2.24 -3.13
CA GLY A 190 9.87 -1.91 -3.14
C GLY A 190 10.60 -2.20 -4.44
N GLY A 191 9.94 -2.10 -5.60
CA GLY A 191 10.53 -2.43 -6.89
C GLY A 191 10.64 -3.92 -7.17
N ARG A 192 9.78 -4.73 -6.57
CA ARG A 192 9.75 -6.20 -6.71
C ARG A 192 10.08 -6.66 -8.14
N GLY A 193 11.04 -7.57 -8.23
CA GLY A 193 11.51 -8.20 -9.47
C GLY A 193 12.84 -7.64 -9.95
N TRP A 194 12.89 -6.39 -10.46
CA TRP A 194 14.10 -5.87 -11.13
C TRP A 194 14.62 -4.56 -10.55
N TRP A 195 13.90 -3.89 -9.63
CA TRP A 195 14.16 -2.49 -9.29
C TRP A 195 14.42 -2.24 -7.80
N TYR A 196 14.81 -3.26 -7.02
CA TYR A 196 15.11 -3.10 -5.59
C TYR A 196 16.17 -2.02 -5.34
N ASP A 197 17.29 -2.08 -6.08
CA ASP A 197 18.38 -1.10 -5.95
C ASP A 197 17.93 0.31 -6.38
N ALA A 198 17.11 0.41 -7.43
CA ALA A 198 16.56 1.69 -7.87
C ALA A 198 15.64 2.30 -6.81
N CYS A 199 14.76 1.51 -6.20
CA CYS A 199 13.90 1.97 -5.12
C CYS A 199 14.71 2.38 -3.88
N ALA A 200 15.74 1.61 -3.49
CA ALA A 200 16.64 1.96 -2.39
C ALA A 200 17.38 3.27 -2.67
N THR A 201 17.82 3.45 -3.91
CA THR A 201 18.50 4.68 -4.36
C THR A 201 17.58 5.89 -4.29
N LEU A 202 16.37 5.81 -4.86
CA LEU A 202 15.39 6.91 -4.82
C LEU A 202 15.00 7.29 -3.39
N ALA A 203 14.75 6.30 -2.52
CA ALA A 203 14.43 6.55 -1.11
C ALA A 203 15.61 7.20 -0.35
N SER A 204 16.85 6.96 -0.78
CA SER A 204 18.04 7.56 -0.21
C SER A 204 18.31 8.97 -0.72
N LEU A 205 17.95 9.26 -1.98
CA LEU A 205 18.18 10.56 -2.63
C LEU A 205 17.11 11.59 -2.26
N HIS A 206 15.86 11.16 -2.11
CA HIS A 206 14.72 12.05 -1.89
C HIS A 206 14.13 11.90 -0.48
N GLU A 207 14.01 13.01 0.23
CA GLU A 207 13.45 13.01 1.60
C GLU A 207 11.97 12.59 1.64
N ASN A 208 11.25 12.82 0.55
CA ASN A 208 9.82 12.56 0.41
C ASN A 208 9.48 11.17 -0.19
N VAL A 209 10.48 10.31 -0.49
CA VAL A 209 10.28 8.98 -1.09
C VAL A 209 10.49 7.87 -0.05
N TYR A 210 9.57 6.92 -0.01
CA TYR A 210 9.52 5.78 0.92
C TYR A 210 9.31 4.46 0.18
N ILE A 211 9.64 3.36 0.85
CA ILE A 211 9.47 1.98 0.36
C ILE A 211 8.44 1.26 1.22
N ASP A 212 7.43 0.67 0.60
CA ASP A 212 6.56 -0.31 1.25
C ASP A 212 7.04 -1.72 0.88
N VAL A 213 7.35 -2.53 1.90
CA VAL A 213 7.90 -3.89 1.73
C VAL A 213 6.84 -4.97 1.51
N THR A 214 5.62 -4.56 1.23
CA THR A 214 4.48 -5.41 0.91
C THR A 214 4.80 -6.42 -0.19
N GLY A 215 4.33 -7.67 0.00
CA GLY A 215 4.45 -8.73 -1.01
C GLY A 215 5.88 -9.21 -1.26
N LEU A 216 6.84 -8.79 -0.46
CA LEU A 216 8.21 -9.33 -0.46
C LEU A 216 8.32 -10.48 0.54
N VAL A 217 9.15 -11.46 0.21
CA VAL A 217 9.43 -12.57 1.13
C VAL A 217 10.24 -12.02 2.31
N PRO A 218 9.72 -12.04 3.56
CA PRO A 218 10.37 -11.38 4.69
C PRO A 218 11.82 -11.83 4.94
N SER A 219 12.12 -13.14 4.77
CA SER A 219 13.47 -13.67 4.94
C SER A 219 14.46 -13.26 3.85
N LYS A 220 13.98 -12.61 2.78
CA LYS A 220 14.77 -12.11 1.65
C LYS A 220 14.95 -10.60 1.65
N LEU A 221 14.39 -9.89 2.64
CA LEU A 221 14.46 -8.44 2.68
C LEU A 221 15.91 -7.94 2.72
N LEU A 222 16.81 -8.60 3.48
CA LEU A 222 18.22 -8.22 3.53
C LEU A 222 19.01 -8.60 2.26
N ASP A 223 18.51 -9.57 1.47
CA ASP A 223 19.08 -9.86 0.15
C ASP A 223 18.72 -8.75 -0.85
N HIS A 224 17.52 -8.16 -0.72
CA HIS A 224 17.01 -7.09 -1.59
C HIS A 224 17.44 -5.70 -1.13
N PHE A 225 17.53 -5.49 0.17
CA PHE A 225 17.92 -4.23 0.83
C PHE A 225 19.01 -4.53 1.87
N PRO A 226 20.28 -4.71 1.46
CA PRO A 226 21.37 -5.04 2.40
C PRO A 226 21.57 -3.99 3.49
N ASP A 227 21.29 -2.72 3.17
CA ASP A 227 21.40 -1.58 4.10
C ASP A 227 20.04 -1.25 4.78
N LEU A 228 19.14 -2.23 4.97
CA LEU A 228 17.79 -2.01 5.51
C LEU A 228 17.80 -1.30 6.87
N GLU A 229 18.80 -1.59 7.72
CA GLU A 229 18.99 -0.88 9.00
C GLU A 229 19.15 0.64 8.80
N ARG A 230 19.95 1.06 7.83
CA ARG A 230 20.18 2.47 7.50
C ARG A 230 18.98 3.11 6.81
N LEU A 231 18.22 2.32 6.05
CA LEU A 231 17.04 2.76 5.33
C LEU A 231 15.76 2.71 6.20
N ALA A 232 15.84 2.30 7.46
CA ALA A 232 14.68 1.99 8.28
C ALA A 232 13.70 3.16 8.46
N ASP A 233 14.17 4.41 8.37
CA ASP A 233 13.32 5.63 8.42
C ASP A 233 12.58 5.93 7.12
N LYS A 234 12.89 5.18 6.05
CA LYS A 234 12.29 5.26 4.72
C LYS A 234 11.41 4.07 4.37
N VAL A 235 11.20 3.14 5.30
CA VAL A 235 10.50 1.88 5.04
C VAL A 235 9.23 1.78 5.88
N VAL A 236 8.13 1.34 5.27
CA VAL A 236 6.88 1.01 5.94
C VAL A 236 6.55 -0.47 5.74
N PHE A 237 5.89 -1.05 6.73
CA PHE A 237 5.35 -2.41 6.68
C PHE A 237 3.99 -2.41 6.01
N GLY A 238 3.78 -3.33 5.08
CA GLY A 238 2.50 -3.69 4.51
C GLY A 238 2.42 -5.19 4.28
N SER A 239 1.22 -5.75 4.29
CA SER A 239 1.03 -7.20 4.16
C SER A 239 0.53 -7.66 2.79
N ASP A 240 -0.24 -6.85 2.09
CA ASP A 240 -1.05 -7.23 0.90
C ASP A 240 -2.23 -8.15 1.28
N TRP A 241 -2.65 -8.11 2.56
CA TRP A 241 -3.79 -8.90 3.02
C TRP A 241 -5.06 -8.54 2.23
N PRO A 242 -5.92 -9.49 1.82
CA PRO A 242 -5.83 -10.93 2.07
C PRO A 242 -5.04 -11.70 1.00
N ALA A 243 -4.49 -11.06 -0.03
CA ALA A 243 -3.85 -11.67 -1.19
C ALA A 243 -2.41 -12.13 -0.91
N MET A 244 -2.19 -12.86 0.18
CA MET A 244 -0.86 -13.28 0.64
C MET A 244 -0.84 -14.76 1.07
N PRO A 245 0.30 -15.46 0.90
CA PRO A 245 0.39 -16.90 1.20
C PRO A 245 0.63 -17.22 2.68
N LYS A 246 0.84 -16.22 3.53
CA LYS A 246 1.11 -16.35 4.97
C LYS A 246 0.27 -15.36 5.77
N SER A 247 0.09 -15.61 7.06
CA SER A 247 -0.57 -14.65 7.97
C SER A 247 0.24 -13.37 8.15
N VAL A 248 -0.42 -12.28 8.54
CA VAL A 248 0.25 -11.01 8.88
C VAL A 248 1.20 -11.20 10.04
N ALA A 249 0.76 -11.94 11.09
CA ALA A 249 1.59 -12.29 12.24
C ALA A 249 2.90 -12.99 11.82
N HIS A 250 2.83 -13.95 10.88
CA HIS A 250 4.02 -14.61 10.36
C HIS A 250 4.99 -13.61 9.72
N ASN A 251 4.50 -12.68 8.90
CA ASN A 251 5.36 -11.68 8.25
C ASN A 251 5.99 -10.74 9.27
N ILE A 252 5.23 -10.29 10.27
CA ILE A 252 5.73 -9.46 11.37
C ILE A 252 6.86 -10.19 12.12
N GLU A 253 6.63 -11.44 12.53
CA GLU A 253 7.63 -12.25 13.24
C GLU A 253 8.91 -12.47 12.42
N ARG A 254 8.76 -12.76 11.12
CA ARG A 254 9.90 -12.98 10.23
C ARG A 254 10.73 -11.72 10.02
N ILE A 255 10.10 -10.55 9.84
CA ILE A 255 10.82 -9.27 9.73
C ILE A 255 11.49 -8.94 11.07
N ALA A 256 10.79 -9.13 12.19
CA ALA A 256 11.35 -8.90 13.51
C ALA A 256 12.57 -9.79 13.84
N SER A 257 12.71 -10.94 13.17
CA SER A 257 13.83 -11.87 13.33
C SER A 257 15.04 -11.62 12.42
N LEU A 258 15.03 -10.53 11.61
CA LEU A 258 16.12 -10.24 10.67
C LEU A 258 17.39 -9.69 11.33
N GLY A 259 17.39 -9.44 12.65
CA GLY A 259 18.55 -8.91 13.38
C GLY A 259 18.66 -7.38 13.32
N LEU A 260 17.63 -6.68 12.86
CA LEU A 260 17.55 -5.22 12.91
C LEU A 260 17.43 -4.73 14.35
N SER A 261 17.89 -3.50 14.61
CA SER A 261 17.74 -2.87 15.93
C SER A 261 16.27 -2.66 16.31
N PRO A 262 15.95 -2.60 17.62
CA PRO A 262 14.58 -2.31 18.06
C PRO A 262 14.05 -0.97 17.52
N ASP A 263 14.93 0.03 17.35
CA ASP A 263 14.55 1.34 16.79
C ASP A 263 14.21 1.24 15.30
N ALA A 264 15.01 0.52 14.50
CA ALA A 264 14.73 0.28 13.09
C ALA A 264 13.39 -0.47 12.90
N LEU A 265 13.15 -1.49 13.70
CA LEU A 265 11.89 -2.24 13.67
C LEU A 265 10.67 -1.39 14.06
N ASP A 266 10.81 -0.49 15.04
CA ASP A 266 9.74 0.43 15.44
C ASP A 266 9.43 1.46 14.35
N ARG A 267 10.46 1.97 13.64
CA ARG A 267 10.27 2.82 12.46
C ARG A 267 9.50 2.09 11.36
N ILE A 268 9.96 0.91 10.97
CA ILE A 268 9.36 0.11 9.88
C ILE A 268 7.92 -0.26 10.17
N PHE A 269 7.63 -0.73 11.40
CA PHE A 269 6.30 -1.23 11.73
C PHE A 269 5.30 -0.16 12.14
N TYR A 270 5.78 0.99 12.64
CA TYR A 270 4.85 1.95 13.24
C TYR A 270 5.19 3.42 12.92
N ARG A 271 6.36 3.94 13.36
CA ARG A 271 6.59 5.38 13.38
C ARG A 271 6.51 6.04 12.00
N ASN A 272 7.09 5.42 10.98
CA ASN A 272 7.04 5.99 9.63
C ASN A 272 5.60 6.05 9.10
N ALA A 273 4.85 4.96 9.21
CA ALA A 273 3.45 4.93 8.81
C ALA A 273 2.60 5.94 9.60
N SER A 274 2.80 6.05 10.92
CA SER A 274 2.12 7.01 11.77
C SER A 274 2.37 8.45 11.33
N ARG A 275 3.64 8.80 11.06
CA ARG A 275 4.03 10.12 10.56
C ARG A 275 3.45 10.43 9.18
N ILE A 276 3.57 9.50 8.23
CA ILE A 276 3.07 9.65 6.86
C ILE A 276 1.55 9.86 6.83
N LEU A 277 0.83 9.18 7.72
CA LEU A 277 -0.64 9.23 7.80
C LEU A 277 -1.17 10.34 8.73
N GLY A 278 -0.28 11.14 9.34
CA GLY A 278 -0.68 12.21 10.25
C GLY A 278 -1.37 11.73 11.52
N LEU A 279 -1.01 10.53 12.02
CA LEU A 279 -1.61 9.92 13.22
C LEU A 279 -0.89 10.29 14.51
N GLU A 280 0.22 11.01 14.44
CA GLU A 280 0.95 11.54 15.58
C GLU A 280 0.18 12.76 16.11
N ALA A 281 -0.32 12.66 17.33
CA ALA A 281 -0.93 13.76 18.09
C ALA A 281 -0.03 14.12 19.27
#